data_aa8b0655896ecd34a94f4277078a675b
#
_entry.id   aa8b0655896ecd34a94f4277078a675b
#
_cell.length_a   1.000
_cell.length_b   1.000
_cell.length_c   1.000
_cell.angle_alpha   90.00
_cell.angle_beta   90.00
_cell.angle_gamma   90.00
#
_symmetry.space_group_name_H-M   'P 1'
#
loop_
_entity.id
_entity.type
_entity.pdbx_description
1 polymer ?
#
loop_
_entity_poly.entity_id
_entity_poly.type
_entity_poly.pdbx_seq_one_letter_code
_entity_poly.pdbx_strand_id
1 'polypeptide(L)'
;MAYITVGTENSADIELFYTDQGTGQPVVLIHGFPLDGESWGKQQAALLDAGYRVIAYDRRGFGASTKAGSGYDYDTFAADLHALIEDLDLDDAILVGFSMGTGEIARYLSRYGASRIAKVAFLGSLEPFLLITDDNPDGAGPQEFFDGIAASVREDRHAFLTGFFRDFYNLDENLGSRISQEALDASVATARRAGNTAIAAAPLTWPTDFRADLAAITVPALILHGTADNILPIDKTGRKFTELVPEATYVEIEGAPHGLLWTHGAEVNEALLAFLNG
;
A
#
# COMPACT_ATOMS: atom_id res chain seq x y z
N MET A 1 6.37 -3.99 -20.52
CA MET A 1 7.18 -3.68 -19.31
C MET A 1 7.85 -2.35 -19.61
N ALA A 2 7.60 -1.39 -18.79
CA ALA A 2 8.08 -0.03 -18.99
C ALA A 2 8.70 0.53 -17.70
N TYR A 3 9.48 1.58 -17.85
CA TYR A 3 10.13 2.28 -16.75
C TYR A 3 9.92 3.77 -16.93
N ILE A 4 9.79 4.50 -15.84
CA ILE A 4 9.90 5.96 -15.81
C ILE A 4 11.07 6.38 -14.94
N THR A 5 11.73 7.46 -15.30
CA THR A 5 12.78 8.07 -14.47
C THR A 5 12.15 9.07 -13.49
N VAL A 6 12.40 8.86 -12.18
CA VAL A 6 11.85 9.70 -11.09
C VAL A 6 12.93 10.50 -10.36
N GLY A 7 14.17 10.39 -10.76
CA GLY A 7 15.29 11.11 -10.17
C GLY A 7 16.63 10.51 -10.53
N THR A 8 17.66 10.93 -9.83
CA THR A 8 19.02 10.42 -10.01
C THR A 8 19.73 10.21 -8.67
N GLU A 9 20.59 9.22 -8.60
CA GLU A 9 21.50 8.99 -7.47
C GLU A 9 22.89 8.63 -8.02
N ASN A 10 23.94 9.35 -7.59
CA ASN A 10 25.30 9.14 -8.06
C ASN A 10 25.44 9.11 -9.61
N SER A 11 24.72 10.00 -10.30
CA SER A 11 24.67 10.11 -11.77
C SER A 11 24.02 8.92 -12.49
N ALA A 12 23.35 8.03 -11.77
CA ALA A 12 22.51 6.97 -12.32
C ALA A 12 21.03 7.31 -12.14
N ASP A 13 20.20 6.96 -13.12
CA ASP A 13 18.77 7.19 -13.05
C ASP A 13 18.12 6.30 -11.98
N ILE A 14 17.16 6.87 -11.25
CA ILE A 14 16.24 6.13 -10.42
C ILE A 14 14.99 5.89 -11.25
N GLU A 15 14.75 4.63 -11.60
CA GLU A 15 13.66 4.22 -12.46
C GLU A 15 12.62 3.40 -11.69
N LEU A 16 11.36 3.69 -11.91
CA LEU A 16 10.24 2.87 -11.45
C LEU A 16 9.77 1.97 -12.58
N PHE A 17 9.70 0.67 -12.28
CA PHE A 17 9.05 -0.31 -13.14
C PHE A 17 7.54 -0.20 -12.99
N TYR A 18 6.81 -0.33 -14.10
CA TYR A 18 5.36 -0.43 -14.09
C TYR A 18 4.82 -1.33 -15.19
N THR A 19 3.61 -1.83 -14.97
CA THR A 19 2.76 -2.47 -15.97
C THR A 19 1.58 -1.57 -16.26
N ASP A 20 1.11 -1.54 -17.52
CA ASP A 20 -0.01 -0.74 -17.98
C ASP A 20 -0.84 -1.60 -18.94
N GLN A 21 -2.07 -1.90 -18.56
CA GLN A 21 -2.93 -2.86 -19.26
C GLN A 21 -4.36 -2.34 -19.34
N GLY A 22 -5.07 -2.70 -20.42
CA GLY A 22 -6.45 -2.23 -20.65
C GLY A 22 -6.51 -0.83 -21.26
N THR A 23 -7.71 -0.27 -21.41
CA THR A 23 -7.94 0.99 -22.17
C THR A 23 -9.00 1.91 -21.55
N GLY A 24 -9.60 1.55 -20.42
CA GLY A 24 -10.66 2.32 -19.76
C GLY A 24 -10.13 3.44 -18.86
N GLN A 25 -10.92 3.84 -17.87
CA GLN A 25 -10.51 4.79 -16.84
C GLN A 25 -9.29 4.25 -16.10
N PRO A 26 -8.24 5.06 -15.88
CA PRO A 26 -7.01 4.57 -15.26
C PRO A 26 -7.17 4.30 -13.76
N VAL A 27 -6.72 3.12 -13.33
CA VAL A 27 -6.60 2.72 -11.93
C VAL A 27 -5.13 2.47 -11.64
N VAL A 28 -4.54 3.23 -10.71
CA VAL A 28 -3.16 3.09 -10.26
C VAL A 28 -3.14 2.28 -8.98
N LEU A 29 -2.47 1.13 -8.99
CA LEU A 29 -2.36 0.21 -7.87
C LEU A 29 -1.02 0.41 -7.15
N ILE A 30 -1.08 0.76 -5.86
CA ILE A 30 0.05 1.14 -5.02
C ILE A 30 0.26 0.10 -3.93
N HIS A 31 1.28 -0.74 -4.10
CA HIS A 31 1.50 -1.90 -3.23
C HIS A 31 1.94 -1.56 -1.81
N GLY A 32 1.71 -2.51 -0.89
CA GLY A 32 2.19 -2.47 0.50
C GLY A 32 3.59 -3.07 0.68
N PHE A 33 4.12 -2.92 1.91
CA PHE A 33 5.34 -3.56 2.35
C PHE A 33 5.10 -5.07 2.63
N PRO A 34 6.02 -5.95 2.33
CA PRO A 34 7.28 -5.77 1.59
C PRO A 34 7.17 -6.28 0.14
N LEU A 35 5.99 -6.14 -0.45
CA LEU A 35 5.62 -6.68 -1.76
C LEU A 35 5.95 -5.70 -2.91
N ASP A 36 5.43 -5.98 -4.09
CA ASP A 36 5.55 -5.18 -5.31
C ASP A 36 4.23 -5.24 -6.12
N GLY A 37 4.22 -4.72 -7.34
CA GLY A 37 3.03 -4.66 -8.20
C GLY A 37 2.39 -6.02 -8.50
N GLU A 38 3.13 -7.13 -8.43
CA GLU A 38 2.57 -8.47 -8.64
C GLU A 38 1.59 -8.90 -7.54
N SER A 39 1.65 -8.26 -6.36
CA SER A 39 0.73 -8.56 -5.24
C SER A 39 -0.73 -8.27 -5.55
N TRP A 40 -1.01 -7.47 -6.57
CA TRP A 40 -2.34 -7.09 -7.02
C TRP A 40 -3.02 -8.07 -7.99
N GLY A 41 -2.45 -9.26 -8.25
CA GLY A 41 -2.87 -10.15 -9.33
C GLY A 41 -4.38 -10.43 -9.39
N LYS A 42 -5.06 -10.63 -8.24
CA LYS A 42 -6.51 -10.85 -8.18
C LYS A 42 -7.32 -9.59 -8.50
N GLN A 43 -6.86 -8.42 -8.04
CA GLN A 43 -7.50 -7.13 -8.26
C GLN A 43 -7.28 -6.66 -9.70
N GLN A 44 -6.07 -6.83 -10.24
CA GLN A 44 -5.77 -6.52 -11.65
C GLN A 44 -6.70 -7.27 -12.60
N ALA A 45 -6.87 -8.58 -12.40
CA ALA A 45 -7.76 -9.39 -13.24
C ALA A 45 -9.20 -8.86 -13.20
N ALA A 46 -9.73 -8.61 -11.99
CA ALA A 46 -11.10 -8.13 -11.81
C ALA A 46 -11.33 -6.73 -12.42
N LEU A 47 -10.36 -5.82 -12.27
CA LEU A 47 -10.42 -4.47 -12.84
C LEU A 47 -10.33 -4.48 -14.37
N LEU A 48 -9.45 -5.31 -14.95
CA LEU A 48 -9.36 -5.48 -16.40
C LEU A 48 -10.64 -6.08 -16.98
N ASP A 49 -11.22 -7.10 -16.34
CA ASP A 49 -12.50 -7.70 -16.74
C ASP A 49 -13.66 -6.69 -16.65
N ALA A 50 -13.58 -5.72 -15.73
CA ALA A 50 -14.53 -4.63 -15.60
C ALA A 50 -14.28 -3.47 -16.59
N GLY A 51 -13.22 -3.54 -17.41
CA GLY A 51 -12.94 -2.58 -18.48
C GLY A 51 -12.06 -1.39 -18.08
N TYR A 52 -11.40 -1.43 -16.93
CA TYR A 52 -10.45 -0.37 -16.51
C TYR A 52 -9.09 -0.52 -17.21
N ARG A 53 -8.37 0.60 -17.34
CA ARG A 53 -6.93 0.61 -17.60
C ARG A 53 -6.21 0.48 -16.26
N VAL A 54 -5.41 -0.56 -16.08
CA VAL A 54 -4.78 -0.88 -14.80
C VAL A 54 -3.26 -0.64 -14.88
N ILE A 55 -2.78 0.26 -14.05
CA ILE A 55 -1.36 0.58 -13.89
C ILE A 55 -0.92 0.09 -12.52
N ALA A 56 0.04 -0.85 -12.47
CA ALA A 56 0.66 -1.27 -11.21
C ALA A 56 2.15 -0.99 -11.30
N TYR A 57 2.70 -0.28 -10.33
CA TYR A 57 4.12 0.04 -10.30
C TYR A 57 4.80 -0.55 -9.07
N ASP A 58 6.10 -0.77 -9.18
CA ASP A 58 6.96 -1.13 -8.08
C ASP A 58 7.55 0.15 -7.48
N ARG A 59 7.30 0.39 -6.18
CA ARG A 59 7.91 1.51 -5.46
C ARG A 59 9.43 1.42 -5.52
N ARG A 60 10.15 2.56 -5.53
CA ARG A 60 11.62 2.56 -5.40
C ARG A 60 12.07 1.60 -4.30
N GLY A 61 13.11 0.83 -4.58
CA GLY A 61 13.64 -0.16 -3.65
C GLY A 61 12.95 -1.52 -3.67
N PHE A 62 11.79 -1.67 -4.32
CA PHE A 62 11.02 -2.91 -4.38
C PHE A 62 10.92 -3.45 -5.82
N GLY A 63 10.49 -4.71 -5.95
CA GLY A 63 10.23 -5.36 -7.22
C GLY A 63 11.37 -5.20 -8.25
N ALA A 64 11.04 -4.72 -9.44
CA ALA A 64 11.97 -4.45 -10.53
C ALA A 64 12.48 -3.00 -10.58
N SER A 65 11.95 -2.10 -9.71
CA SER A 65 12.42 -0.71 -9.62
C SER A 65 13.84 -0.60 -9.07
N THR A 66 14.49 0.56 -9.34
CA THR A 66 15.85 0.86 -8.85
C THR A 66 15.94 0.72 -7.34
N LYS A 67 16.98 0.03 -6.86
CA LYS A 67 17.29 -0.15 -5.44
C LYS A 67 18.14 1.04 -4.95
N ALA A 68 17.54 2.23 -4.89
CA ALA A 68 18.20 3.45 -4.44
C ALA A 68 18.73 3.32 -3.00
N GLY A 69 19.77 4.07 -2.68
CA GLY A 69 20.34 4.11 -1.32
C GLY A 69 19.57 5.03 -0.36
N SER A 70 18.66 5.88 -0.88
CA SER A 70 17.94 6.91 -0.13
C SER A 70 16.54 7.17 -0.70
N GLY A 71 15.81 8.11 -0.07
CA GLY A 71 14.47 8.53 -0.52
C GLY A 71 13.36 7.55 -0.09
N TYR A 72 13.48 6.99 1.10
CA TYR A 72 12.46 6.12 1.69
C TYR A 72 11.68 6.91 2.73
N ASP A 73 10.85 7.82 2.24
CA ASP A 73 9.91 8.66 3.00
C ASP A 73 8.68 8.97 2.14
N TYR A 74 7.56 9.33 2.76
CA TYR A 74 6.30 9.56 2.03
C TYR A 74 6.33 10.80 1.13
N ASP A 75 7.17 11.80 1.41
CA ASP A 75 7.33 12.95 0.51
C ASP A 75 7.94 12.51 -0.82
N THR A 76 8.94 11.63 -0.75
CA THR A 76 9.60 11.06 -1.93
C THR A 76 8.67 10.08 -2.65
N PHE A 77 7.96 9.20 -1.93
CA PHE A 77 7.03 8.25 -2.55
C PHE A 77 5.88 8.98 -3.27
N ALA A 78 5.32 10.02 -2.67
CA ALA A 78 4.30 10.86 -3.31
C ALA A 78 4.83 11.61 -4.54
N ALA A 79 6.11 12.05 -4.53
CA ALA A 79 6.75 12.66 -5.68
C ALA A 79 6.95 11.64 -6.83
N ASP A 80 7.31 10.40 -6.50
CA ASP A 80 7.42 9.30 -7.47
C ASP A 80 6.08 8.99 -8.12
N LEU A 81 5.01 8.90 -7.31
CA LEU A 81 3.65 8.69 -7.80
C LEU A 81 3.21 9.86 -8.70
N HIS A 82 3.54 11.10 -8.32
CA HIS A 82 3.25 12.27 -9.14
C HIS A 82 3.96 12.19 -10.48
N ALA A 83 5.24 11.82 -10.49
CA ALA A 83 6.00 11.67 -11.75
C ALA A 83 5.38 10.59 -12.65
N LEU A 84 4.89 9.47 -12.07
CA LEU A 84 4.19 8.42 -12.82
C LEU A 84 2.90 8.95 -13.46
N ILE A 85 2.10 9.69 -12.72
CA ILE A 85 0.83 10.26 -13.18
C ILE A 85 1.07 11.26 -14.31
N GLU A 86 2.09 12.12 -14.18
CA GLU A 86 2.45 13.10 -15.21
C GLU A 86 3.06 12.44 -16.46
N ASP A 87 3.98 11.48 -16.32
CA ASP A 87 4.63 10.80 -17.44
C ASP A 87 3.64 10.02 -18.32
N LEU A 88 2.64 9.41 -17.69
CA LEU A 88 1.58 8.66 -18.37
C LEU A 88 0.39 9.53 -18.76
N ASP A 89 0.43 10.83 -18.48
CA ASP A 89 -0.64 11.81 -18.73
C ASP A 89 -2.01 11.30 -18.26
N LEU A 90 -2.07 10.83 -17.00
CA LEU A 90 -3.29 10.27 -16.44
C LEU A 90 -4.22 11.39 -15.98
N ASP A 91 -5.46 11.36 -16.46
CA ASP A 91 -6.57 12.20 -15.99
C ASP A 91 -7.71 11.30 -15.49
N ASP A 92 -8.53 11.83 -14.58
CA ASP A 92 -9.61 11.08 -13.91
C ASP A 92 -9.12 9.75 -13.31
N ALA A 93 -7.87 9.73 -12.83
CA ALA A 93 -7.26 8.53 -12.29
C ALA A 93 -7.89 8.11 -10.96
N ILE A 94 -7.95 6.80 -10.74
CA ILE A 94 -8.34 6.21 -9.46
C ILE A 94 -7.08 5.70 -8.79
N LEU A 95 -6.80 6.13 -7.56
CA LEU A 95 -5.66 5.63 -6.80
C LEU A 95 -6.15 4.56 -5.80
N VAL A 96 -5.57 3.37 -5.87
CA VAL A 96 -5.88 2.27 -4.95
C VAL A 96 -4.61 1.87 -4.22
N GLY A 97 -4.53 2.21 -2.94
CA GLY A 97 -3.39 1.89 -2.08
C GLY A 97 -3.70 0.73 -1.14
N PHE A 98 -2.67 -0.07 -0.89
CA PHE A 98 -2.73 -1.12 0.11
C PHE A 98 -1.66 -0.89 1.17
N SER A 99 -2.05 -0.96 2.47
CA SER A 99 -1.10 -0.88 3.58
C SER A 99 -0.22 0.38 3.47
N MET A 100 1.11 0.23 3.43
CA MET A 100 2.05 1.33 3.21
C MET A 100 1.71 2.20 1.98
N GLY A 101 1.06 1.64 0.95
CA GLY A 101 0.64 2.39 -0.24
C GLY A 101 -0.47 3.40 0.01
N THR A 102 -1.21 3.27 1.12
CA THR A 102 -2.27 4.23 1.49
C THR A 102 -1.67 5.57 1.89
N GLY A 103 -0.56 5.57 2.63
CA GLY A 103 0.16 6.80 2.99
C GLY A 103 0.71 7.57 1.79
N GLU A 104 1.03 6.88 0.69
CA GLU A 104 1.38 7.57 -0.58
C GLU A 104 0.21 8.37 -1.13
N ILE A 105 -1.00 7.80 -1.10
CA ILE A 105 -2.21 8.50 -1.55
C ILE A 105 -2.47 9.73 -0.68
N ALA A 106 -2.47 9.57 0.64
CA ALA A 106 -2.70 10.68 1.56
C ALA A 106 -1.70 11.81 1.33
N ARG A 107 -0.40 11.51 1.27
CA ARG A 107 0.66 12.47 1.03
C ARG A 107 0.61 13.07 -0.38
N TYR A 108 0.25 12.28 -1.41
CA TYR A 108 0.07 12.78 -2.77
C TYR A 108 -1.04 13.84 -2.82
N LEU A 109 -2.21 13.55 -2.26
CA LEU A 109 -3.34 14.50 -2.27
C LEU A 109 -3.00 15.78 -1.52
N SER A 110 -2.30 15.67 -0.38
CA SER A 110 -1.87 16.83 0.40
C SER A 110 -0.89 17.72 -0.33
N ARG A 111 0.02 17.15 -1.13
CA ARG A 111 1.10 17.92 -1.81
C ARG A 111 0.75 18.37 -3.22
N TYR A 112 0.03 17.54 -3.96
CA TYR A 112 -0.22 17.76 -5.39
C TYR A 112 -1.71 18.03 -5.70
N GLY A 113 -2.59 17.83 -4.71
CA GLY A 113 -4.04 17.99 -4.89
C GLY A 113 -4.69 16.86 -5.66
N ALA A 114 -5.99 17.00 -5.93
CA ALA A 114 -6.82 15.98 -6.54
C ALA A 114 -7.23 16.31 -7.99
N SER A 115 -6.60 17.29 -8.65
CA SER A 115 -7.07 17.76 -9.96
C SER A 115 -7.09 16.69 -11.07
N ARG A 116 -6.23 15.67 -10.96
CA ARG A 116 -6.15 14.54 -11.90
C ARG A 116 -6.78 13.25 -11.33
N ILE A 117 -7.37 13.32 -10.13
CA ILE A 117 -7.84 12.14 -9.39
C ILE A 117 -9.36 12.17 -9.29
N ALA A 118 -10.01 11.10 -9.74
CA ALA A 118 -11.46 10.92 -9.66
C ALA A 118 -11.90 10.30 -8.33
N LYS A 119 -11.20 9.28 -7.87
CA LYS A 119 -11.54 8.51 -6.65
C LYS A 119 -10.27 7.97 -6.00
N VAL A 120 -10.36 7.65 -4.69
CA VAL A 120 -9.28 7.00 -3.94
C VAL A 120 -9.80 5.82 -3.12
N ALA A 121 -8.98 4.77 -2.98
CA ALA A 121 -9.31 3.62 -2.14
C ALA A 121 -8.12 3.25 -1.23
N PHE A 122 -8.39 3.14 0.05
CA PHE A 122 -7.44 2.83 1.12
C PHE A 122 -7.76 1.43 1.67
N LEU A 123 -6.92 0.45 1.36
CA LEU A 123 -7.12 -0.95 1.69
C LEU A 123 -6.13 -1.38 2.78
N GLY A 124 -6.61 -1.82 3.95
CA GLY A 124 -5.75 -2.17 5.09
C GLY A 124 -4.82 -1.02 5.46
N SER A 125 -5.39 0.17 5.65
CA SER A 125 -4.69 1.45 5.77
C SER A 125 -3.92 1.60 7.07
N LEU A 126 -2.83 2.40 7.05
CA LEU A 126 -2.05 2.75 8.23
C LEU A 126 -2.43 4.12 8.83
N GLU A 127 -3.31 4.84 8.18
CA GLU A 127 -3.85 6.10 8.70
C GLU A 127 -4.74 5.87 9.94
N PRO A 128 -4.89 6.89 10.79
CA PRO A 128 -4.36 8.25 10.65
C PRO A 128 -2.94 8.45 11.23
N PHE A 129 -2.55 7.69 12.28
CA PHE A 129 -1.26 7.87 12.95
C PHE A 129 -0.98 6.68 13.87
N LEU A 130 0.14 5.99 13.64
CA LEU A 130 0.49 4.78 14.38
C LEU A 130 1.33 5.02 15.63
N LEU A 131 2.05 6.16 15.71
CA LEU A 131 2.94 6.43 16.83
C LEU A 131 2.14 6.77 18.10
N ILE A 132 2.50 6.18 19.23
CA ILE A 132 2.01 6.60 20.55
C ILE A 132 2.72 7.89 20.94
N THR A 133 1.92 8.94 21.17
CA THR A 133 2.36 10.27 21.62
C THR A 133 1.37 10.81 22.65
N ASP A 134 1.68 11.94 23.27
CA ASP A 134 0.77 12.57 24.24
C ASP A 134 -0.58 12.93 23.62
N ASP A 135 -0.61 13.27 22.32
CA ASP A 135 -1.82 13.61 21.56
C ASP A 135 -2.39 12.42 20.75
N ASN A 136 -1.74 11.24 20.81
CA ASN A 136 -2.20 9.98 20.23
C ASN A 136 -1.89 8.79 21.18
N PRO A 137 -2.45 8.76 22.38
CA PRO A 137 -2.14 7.72 23.37
C PRO A 137 -2.56 6.30 22.94
N ASP A 138 -3.50 6.22 22.02
CA ASP A 138 -4.03 4.97 21.47
C ASP A 138 -3.35 4.54 20.16
N GLY A 139 -2.15 5.01 19.85
CA GLY A 139 -1.35 4.56 18.72
C GLY A 139 -1.04 3.06 18.75
N ALA A 140 -0.44 2.55 17.69
CA ALA A 140 -0.08 1.13 17.57
C ALA A 140 1.18 0.78 18.37
N GLY A 141 2.12 1.72 18.53
CA GLY A 141 3.35 1.50 19.29
C GLY A 141 4.19 2.75 19.50
N PRO A 142 5.12 2.73 20.47
CA PRO A 142 6.11 3.78 20.64
C PRO A 142 7.18 3.71 19.53
N GLN A 143 8.06 4.72 19.42
CA GLN A 143 9.10 4.79 18.38
C GLN A 143 10.02 3.55 18.42
N GLU A 144 10.36 3.07 19.62
CA GLU A 144 11.23 1.91 19.82
C GLU A 144 10.65 0.62 19.21
N PHE A 145 9.33 0.52 19.07
CA PHE A 145 8.66 -0.58 18.39
C PHE A 145 9.03 -0.61 16.90
N PHE A 146 8.93 0.53 16.22
CA PHE A 146 9.26 0.66 14.79
C PHE A 146 10.76 0.52 14.54
N ASP A 147 11.58 1.09 15.43
CA ASP A 147 13.04 0.93 15.40
C ASP A 147 13.44 -0.54 15.59
N GLY A 148 12.75 -1.27 16.46
CA GLY A 148 12.92 -2.69 16.70
C GLY A 148 12.61 -3.54 15.46
N ILE A 149 11.54 -3.21 14.72
CA ILE A 149 11.22 -3.86 13.44
C ILE A 149 12.36 -3.65 12.43
N ALA A 150 12.80 -2.41 12.26
CA ALA A 150 13.90 -2.09 11.35
C ALA A 150 15.22 -2.77 11.77
N ALA A 151 15.48 -2.90 13.06
CA ALA A 151 16.65 -3.64 13.59
C ALA A 151 16.55 -5.13 13.27
N SER A 152 15.40 -5.77 13.49
CA SER A 152 15.18 -7.18 13.19
C SER A 152 15.35 -7.49 11.70
N VAL A 153 14.89 -6.58 10.83
CA VAL A 153 15.13 -6.69 9.37
C VAL A 153 16.64 -6.65 9.05
N ARG A 154 17.41 -5.77 9.72
CA ARG A 154 18.86 -5.66 9.50
C ARG A 154 19.62 -6.86 10.04
N GLU A 155 19.17 -7.45 11.14
CA GLU A 155 19.79 -8.60 11.76
C GLU A 155 19.60 -9.87 10.91
N ASP A 156 18.34 -10.22 10.61
CA ASP A 156 18.02 -11.34 9.73
C ASP A 156 16.67 -11.10 9.02
N ARG A 157 16.74 -10.49 7.83
CA ARG A 157 15.53 -10.20 7.03
C ARG A 157 14.76 -11.45 6.63
N HIS A 158 15.41 -12.60 6.54
CA HIS A 158 14.75 -13.84 6.12
C HIS A 158 13.93 -14.43 7.25
N ALA A 159 14.48 -14.43 8.47
CA ALA A 159 13.74 -14.80 9.67
C ALA A 159 12.58 -13.82 9.93
N PHE A 160 12.85 -12.50 9.83
CA PHE A 160 11.82 -11.48 9.95
C PHE A 160 10.65 -11.71 8.98
N LEU A 161 10.94 -11.91 7.68
CA LEU A 161 9.90 -12.12 6.68
C LEU A 161 9.06 -13.37 6.95
N THR A 162 9.66 -14.42 7.49
CA THR A 162 8.93 -15.64 7.87
C THR A 162 7.90 -15.36 8.97
N GLY A 163 8.30 -14.64 10.03
CA GLY A 163 7.39 -14.21 11.09
C GLY A 163 6.32 -13.23 10.58
N PHE A 164 6.76 -12.22 9.81
CA PHE A 164 5.87 -11.22 9.24
C PHE A 164 4.74 -11.82 8.41
N PHE A 165 5.03 -12.75 7.50
CA PHE A 165 3.98 -13.38 6.68
C PHE A 165 3.06 -14.32 7.45
N ARG A 166 3.51 -14.87 8.58
CA ARG A 166 2.63 -15.62 9.47
C ARG A 166 1.49 -14.73 9.97
N ASP A 167 1.83 -13.53 10.46
CA ASP A 167 0.85 -12.57 10.98
C ASP A 167 0.12 -11.83 9.86
N PHE A 168 0.80 -11.56 8.73
CA PHE A 168 0.22 -10.91 7.55
C PHE A 168 -0.97 -11.68 6.96
N TYR A 169 -0.87 -13.01 6.93
CA TYR A 169 -1.92 -13.87 6.39
C TYR A 169 -2.73 -14.59 7.47
N ASN A 170 -2.41 -14.43 8.76
CA ASN A 170 -2.95 -15.26 9.85
C ASN A 170 -2.87 -16.75 9.47
N LEU A 171 -1.64 -17.24 9.21
CA LEU A 171 -1.40 -18.54 8.59
C LEU A 171 -1.99 -19.71 9.38
N ASP A 172 -2.05 -19.61 10.72
CA ASP A 172 -2.62 -20.67 11.55
C ASP A 172 -4.10 -20.93 11.23
N GLU A 173 -4.80 -19.95 10.67
CA GLU A 173 -6.22 -20.02 10.32
C GLU A 173 -6.45 -20.16 8.81
N ASN A 174 -5.60 -19.54 7.99
CA ASN A 174 -5.84 -19.35 6.56
C ASN A 174 -5.03 -20.26 5.65
N LEU A 175 -3.92 -20.87 6.12
CA LEU A 175 -3.09 -21.73 5.28
C LEU A 175 -3.86 -23.01 4.88
N GLY A 176 -3.90 -23.30 3.58
CA GLY A 176 -4.61 -24.44 3.03
C GLY A 176 -6.13 -24.22 2.86
N SER A 177 -6.67 -23.08 3.34
CA SER A 177 -8.08 -22.73 3.17
C SER A 177 -8.27 -21.46 2.32
N ARG A 178 -7.70 -20.34 2.73
CA ARG A 178 -7.79 -19.03 2.06
C ARG A 178 -6.52 -18.68 1.28
N ILE A 179 -5.38 -19.27 1.63
CA ILE A 179 -4.11 -19.13 0.94
C ILE A 179 -3.42 -20.50 0.81
N SER A 180 -2.89 -20.82 -0.38
CA SER A 180 -2.07 -22.00 -0.60
C SER A 180 -0.62 -21.79 -0.18
N GLN A 181 0.13 -22.88 0.02
CA GLN A 181 1.57 -22.79 0.31
C GLN A 181 2.31 -22.13 -0.87
N GLU A 182 1.91 -22.39 -2.10
CA GLU A 182 2.51 -21.82 -3.30
C GLU A 182 2.33 -20.30 -3.37
N ALA A 183 1.16 -19.78 -2.97
CA ALA A 183 0.91 -18.35 -2.93
C ALA A 183 1.70 -17.67 -1.80
N LEU A 184 1.85 -18.33 -0.65
CA LEU A 184 2.73 -17.87 0.43
C LEU A 184 4.18 -17.84 -0.03
N ASP A 185 4.66 -18.91 -0.68
CA ASP A 185 6.04 -19.00 -1.19
C ASP A 185 6.31 -17.92 -2.23
N ALA A 186 5.34 -17.62 -3.11
CA ALA A 186 5.42 -16.53 -4.07
C ALA A 186 5.55 -15.16 -3.36
N SER A 187 4.74 -14.89 -2.33
CA SER A 187 4.81 -13.65 -1.54
C SER A 187 6.17 -13.49 -0.85
N VAL A 188 6.70 -14.56 -0.27
CA VAL A 188 8.05 -14.58 0.35
C VAL A 188 9.13 -14.34 -0.70
N ALA A 189 9.01 -14.95 -1.88
CA ALA A 189 9.97 -14.75 -2.98
C ALA A 189 9.97 -13.30 -3.47
N THR A 190 8.79 -12.69 -3.62
CA THR A 190 8.62 -11.27 -3.94
C THR A 190 9.29 -10.38 -2.91
N ALA A 191 8.99 -10.56 -1.63
CA ALA A 191 9.58 -9.77 -0.55
C ALA A 191 11.12 -9.87 -0.50
N ARG A 192 11.68 -11.01 -0.86
CA ARG A 192 13.14 -11.21 -0.91
C ARG A 192 13.83 -10.42 -2.02
N ARG A 193 13.11 -9.93 -3.03
CA ARG A 193 13.64 -9.07 -4.10
C ARG A 193 13.80 -7.62 -3.66
N ALA A 194 13.19 -7.20 -2.55
CA ALA A 194 13.36 -5.85 -2.03
C ALA A 194 14.82 -5.51 -1.74
N GLY A 195 15.22 -4.26 -1.99
CA GLY A 195 16.55 -3.75 -1.69
C GLY A 195 16.84 -3.77 -0.19
N ASN A 196 18.09 -4.05 0.21
CA ASN A 196 18.45 -4.12 1.63
C ASN A 196 18.17 -2.81 2.38
N THR A 197 18.42 -1.66 1.73
CA THR A 197 18.14 -0.34 2.32
C THR A 197 16.64 -0.12 2.43
N ALA A 198 15.88 -0.40 1.34
CA ALA A 198 14.45 -0.20 1.27
C ALA A 198 13.67 -0.96 2.35
N ILE A 199 13.94 -2.27 2.47
CA ILE A 199 13.23 -3.14 3.40
C ILE A 199 13.52 -2.79 4.87
N ALA A 200 14.71 -2.24 5.17
CA ALA A 200 15.07 -1.80 6.51
C ALA A 200 14.61 -0.36 6.83
N ALA A 201 14.45 0.49 5.80
CA ALA A 201 14.00 1.87 5.98
C ALA A 201 12.47 2.00 6.03
N ALA A 202 11.75 1.16 5.30
CA ALA A 202 10.29 1.23 5.19
C ALA A 202 9.56 1.21 6.56
N PRO A 203 9.89 0.34 7.53
CA PRO A 203 9.22 0.35 8.83
C PRO A 203 9.37 1.67 9.61
N LEU A 204 10.46 2.42 9.36
CA LEU A 204 10.69 3.71 10.00
C LEU A 204 9.80 4.83 9.44
N THR A 205 9.12 4.60 8.32
CA THR A 205 8.17 5.55 7.73
C THR A 205 6.75 5.36 8.26
N TRP A 206 6.40 4.18 8.77
CA TRP A 206 5.03 3.86 9.19
C TRP A 206 4.49 4.77 10.30
N PRO A 207 5.32 5.24 11.27
CA PRO A 207 4.87 6.20 12.28
C PRO A 207 4.72 7.65 11.76
N THR A 208 4.60 7.86 10.45
CA THR A 208 4.28 9.18 9.88
C THR A 208 2.89 9.61 10.32
N ASP A 209 2.77 10.86 10.76
CA ASP A 209 1.48 11.47 11.08
C ASP A 209 0.80 11.95 9.79
N PHE A 210 -0.31 11.30 9.42
CA PHE A 210 -1.11 11.65 8.25
C PHE A 210 -2.34 12.50 8.58
N ARG A 211 -2.61 12.81 9.84
CA ARG A 211 -3.82 13.54 10.25
C ARG A 211 -4.02 14.84 9.47
N ALA A 212 -2.94 15.57 9.20
CA ALA A 212 -3.01 16.78 8.40
C ALA A 212 -3.25 16.50 6.90
N ASP A 213 -2.74 15.39 6.38
CA ASP A 213 -2.90 15.00 4.97
C ASP A 213 -4.34 14.59 4.64
N LEU A 214 -5.06 14.01 5.62
CA LEU A 214 -6.43 13.52 5.41
C LEU A 214 -7.41 14.64 5.04
N ALA A 215 -7.16 15.87 5.44
CA ALA A 215 -7.97 17.03 5.07
C ALA A 215 -7.94 17.34 3.56
N ALA A 216 -6.95 16.81 2.83
CA ALA A 216 -6.84 16.95 1.38
C ALA A 216 -7.65 15.91 0.59
N ILE A 217 -8.30 14.95 1.26
CA ILE A 217 -9.18 13.98 0.63
C ILE A 217 -10.51 14.68 0.29
N THR A 218 -10.60 15.23 -0.91
CA THR A 218 -11.74 16.00 -1.41
C THR A 218 -12.53 15.28 -2.51
N VAL A 219 -12.07 14.08 -2.89
CA VAL A 219 -12.71 13.20 -3.87
C VAL A 219 -13.37 12.01 -3.15
N PRO A 220 -14.31 11.30 -3.79
CA PRO A 220 -14.89 10.10 -3.22
C PRO A 220 -13.81 9.12 -2.75
N ALA A 221 -13.94 8.65 -1.53
CA ALA A 221 -12.97 7.75 -0.88
C ALA A 221 -13.63 6.46 -0.40
N LEU A 222 -12.90 5.33 -0.57
CA LEU A 222 -13.21 4.04 0.06
C LEU A 222 -12.16 3.75 1.12
N ILE A 223 -12.60 3.39 2.31
CA ILE A 223 -11.76 2.80 3.37
C ILE A 223 -12.23 1.36 3.55
N LEU A 224 -11.35 0.39 3.29
CA LEU A 224 -11.66 -1.03 3.40
C LEU A 224 -10.62 -1.71 4.29
N HIS A 225 -11.07 -2.44 5.32
CA HIS A 225 -10.17 -3.04 6.30
C HIS A 225 -10.64 -4.42 6.74
N GLY A 226 -9.69 -5.31 7.06
CA GLY A 226 -9.97 -6.63 7.61
C GLY A 226 -10.16 -6.60 9.12
N THR A 227 -11.19 -7.27 9.66
CA THR A 227 -11.46 -7.27 11.11
C THR A 227 -10.45 -8.09 11.92
N ALA A 228 -9.68 -8.98 11.27
CA ALA A 228 -8.63 -9.79 11.89
C ALA A 228 -7.21 -9.37 11.46
N ASP A 229 -7.01 -8.09 11.12
CA ASP A 229 -5.71 -7.55 10.74
C ASP A 229 -4.77 -7.47 11.95
N ASN A 230 -3.75 -8.36 11.99
CA ASN A 230 -2.75 -8.43 13.05
C ASN A 230 -1.53 -7.54 12.79
N ILE A 231 -1.40 -6.95 11.59
CA ILE A 231 -0.31 -6.02 11.26
C ILE A 231 -0.72 -4.59 11.56
N LEU A 232 -1.91 -4.20 11.10
CA LEU A 232 -2.51 -2.88 11.31
C LEU A 232 -3.89 -3.04 11.95
N PRO A 233 -3.97 -3.23 13.27
CA PRO A 233 -5.22 -3.50 13.95
C PRO A 233 -6.29 -2.44 13.64
N ILE A 234 -7.45 -2.87 13.18
CA ILE A 234 -8.53 -2.02 12.65
C ILE A 234 -8.96 -0.91 13.62
N ASP A 235 -8.93 -1.18 14.95
CA ASP A 235 -9.27 -0.20 15.98
C ASP A 235 -8.21 0.93 16.13
N LYS A 236 -7.01 0.70 15.61
CA LYS A 236 -5.91 1.68 15.65
C LYS A 236 -5.81 2.48 14.35
N THR A 237 -6.44 2.00 13.29
CA THR A 237 -6.28 2.47 11.91
C THR A 237 -7.63 2.71 11.24
N GLY A 238 -8.19 1.77 10.50
CA GLY A 238 -9.38 1.93 9.66
C GLY A 238 -10.57 2.58 10.36
N ARG A 239 -10.89 2.20 11.59
CA ARG A 239 -11.99 2.80 12.37
C ARG A 239 -11.71 4.25 12.74
N LYS A 240 -10.47 4.56 13.19
CA LYS A 240 -10.06 5.95 13.46
C LYS A 240 -9.96 6.81 12.20
N PHE A 241 -9.59 6.20 11.08
CA PHE A 241 -9.55 6.89 9.80
C PHE A 241 -10.94 7.40 9.41
N THR A 242 -11.98 6.58 9.57
CA THR A 242 -13.36 6.99 9.25
C THR A 242 -13.87 8.15 10.12
N GLU A 243 -13.39 8.27 11.35
CA GLU A 243 -13.75 9.41 12.22
C GLU A 243 -13.23 10.74 11.66
N LEU A 244 -12.10 10.72 10.93
CA LEU A 244 -11.49 11.91 10.35
C LEU A 244 -11.95 12.17 8.91
N VAL A 245 -12.47 11.15 8.22
CA VAL A 245 -12.99 11.24 6.85
C VAL A 245 -14.40 10.61 6.80
N PRO A 246 -15.39 11.22 7.47
CA PRO A 246 -16.72 10.61 7.65
C PRO A 246 -17.52 10.46 6.36
N GLU A 247 -17.16 11.17 5.30
CA GLU A 247 -17.80 11.06 3.97
C GLU A 247 -17.29 9.86 3.16
N ALA A 248 -16.22 9.16 3.64
CA ALA A 248 -15.73 7.98 2.95
C ALA A 248 -16.71 6.81 3.06
N THR A 249 -16.82 6.04 1.98
CA THR A 249 -17.45 4.71 2.04
C THR A 249 -16.58 3.81 2.91
N TYR A 250 -17.16 3.19 3.94
CA TYR A 250 -16.41 2.31 4.84
C TYR A 250 -16.88 0.87 4.74
N VAL A 251 -15.95 -0.06 4.58
CA VAL A 251 -16.22 -1.51 4.46
C VAL A 251 -15.27 -2.29 5.37
N GLU A 252 -15.83 -3.05 6.30
CA GLU A 252 -15.10 -4.05 7.07
C GLU A 252 -15.28 -5.43 6.42
N ILE A 253 -14.17 -6.18 6.22
CA ILE A 253 -14.23 -7.57 5.77
C ILE A 253 -14.00 -8.48 6.97
N GLU A 254 -15.07 -9.18 7.35
CA GLU A 254 -15.07 -10.04 8.55
C GLU A 254 -14.06 -11.17 8.44
N GLY A 255 -13.22 -11.31 9.47
CA GLY A 255 -12.20 -12.36 9.57
C GLY A 255 -11.00 -12.16 8.63
N ALA A 256 -10.98 -11.09 7.82
CA ALA A 256 -9.87 -10.86 6.91
C ALA A 256 -8.61 -10.41 7.65
N PRO A 257 -7.45 -11.04 7.39
CA PRO A 257 -6.15 -10.62 7.89
C PRO A 257 -5.62 -9.44 7.08
N HIS A 258 -4.40 -8.95 7.40
CA HIS A 258 -3.75 -7.90 6.61
C HIS A 258 -3.61 -8.27 5.12
N GLY A 259 -3.26 -9.51 4.82
CA GLY A 259 -3.13 -10.04 3.47
C GLY A 259 -4.45 -10.29 2.73
N LEU A 260 -5.46 -9.45 2.97
CA LEU A 260 -6.83 -9.57 2.46
C LEU A 260 -6.91 -9.56 0.93
N LEU A 261 -6.02 -8.89 0.24
CA LEU A 261 -5.97 -8.85 -1.23
C LEU A 261 -5.92 -10.28 -1.82
N TRP A 262 -5.31 -11.21 -1.10
CA TRP A 262 -5.20 -12.60 -1.52
C TRP A 262 -6.22 -13.50 -0.82
N THR A 263 -6.29 -13.44 0.52
CA THR A 263 -7.13 -14.35 1.31
C THR A 263 -8.63 -14.11 1.12
N HIS A 264 -9.02 -12.84 0.98
CA HIS A 264 -10.39 -12.38 0.80
C HIS A 264 -10.56 -11.60 -0.52
N GLY A 265 -9.82 -12.05 -1.57
CA GLY A 265 -9.75 -11.32 -2.83
C GLY A 265 -11.10 -11.14 -3.54
N ALA A 266 -12.05 -12.06 -3.39
CA ALA A 266 -13.39 -11.93 -3.95
C ALA A 266 -14.18 -10.82 -3.27
N GLU A 267 -14.18 -10.81 -1.92
CA GLU A 267 -14.84 -9.82 -1.10
C GLU A 267 -14.24 -8.42 -1.31
N VAL A 268 -12.90 -8.34 -1.42
CA VAL A 268 -12.20 -7.08 -1.75
C VAL A 268 -12.60 -6.57 -3.13
N ASN A 269 -12.61 -7.44 -4.13
CA ASN A 269 -12.97 -7.09 -5.51
C ASN A 269 -14.42 -6.61 -5.61
N GLU A 270 -15.35 -7.29 -4.93
CA GLU A 270 -16.77 -6.89 -4.88
C GLU A 270 -16.93 -5.48 -4.30
N ALA A 271 -16.33 -5.21 -3.15
CA ALA A 271 -16.40 -3.90 -2.50
C ALA A 271 -15.74 -2.80 -3.34
N LEU A 272 -14.54 -3.09 -3.89
CA LEU A 272 -13.81 -2.15 -4.74
C LEU A 272 -14.62 -1.82 -6.00
N LEU A 273 -15.09 -2.80 -6.75
CA LEU A 273 -15.85 -2.59 -7.97
C LEU A 273 -17.20 -1.89 -7.69
N ALA A 274 -17.90 -2.22 -6.59
CA ALA A 274 -19.09 -1.51 -6.19
C ALA A 274 -18.84 -0.01 -5.97
N PHE A 275 -17.74 0.34 -5.29
CA PHE A 275 -17.32 1.73 -5.08
C PHE A 275 -16.93 2.43 -6.38
N LEU A 276 -16.22 1.75 -7.28
CA LEU A 276 -15.74 2.34 -8.53
C LEU A 276 -16.89 2.65 -9.50
N ASN A 277 -17.94 1.82 -9.50
CA ASN A 277 -19.11 1.94 -10.39
C ASN A 277 -20.20 2.88 -9.85
N GLY A 278 -20.16 3.28 -8.58
CA GLY A 278 -21.07 4.25 -7.96
C GLY A 278 -20.57 5.66 -8.11
#